data_c6c68f52bfa97f52222e24fe006c4cc4
#
_entry.id   c6c68f52bfa97f52222e24fe006c4cc4
#
_cell.length_a   1.000
_cell.length_b   1.000
_cell.length_c   1.000
_cell.angle_alpha   90.00
_cell.angle_beta   90.00
_cell.angle_gamma   90.00
#
_symmetry.space_group_name_H-M   'P 1'
#
loop_
_entity.id
_entity.type
_entity.pdbx_description
1 polymer ?
#
loop_
_entity_poly.entity_id
_entity_poly.type
_entity_poly.pdbx_seq_one_letter_code
_entity_poly.pdbx_strand_id
1 'polypeptide(L)'
;MGIFRAQERGHLVTIASMSALRGMPRAMTVYAATKAGLASLSEGIRADLLKTYGKNSPIKVTTLFPGYIRSEINEKVKNTPFMIGTEEGCRKLVKAIEKAPVEAYVPGWPWRVIGFLMKRLPLSWVLKLT
;
A
#
# COMPACT_ATOMS: atom_id res chain seq x y z
N MET A 1 -2.12 11.23 -15.48
CA MET A 1 -3.39 10.66 -16.01
C MET A 1 -3.72 11.12 -17.43
N GLY A 2 -3.44 12.36 -17.84
CA GLY A 2 -3.71 12.83 -19.22
C GLY A 2 -3.07 11.96 -20.30
N ILE A 3 -1.78 11.64 -20.16
CA ILE A 3 -1.05 10.76 -21.08
C ILE A 3 -1.69 9.37 -21.19
N PHE A 4 -2.05 8.76 -20.06
CA PHE A 4 -2.68 7.44 -20.05
C PHE A 4 -4.04 7.44 -20.75
N ARG A 5 -4.82 8.52 -20.57
CA ARG A 5 -6.10 8.68 -21.27
C ARG A 5 -5.92 8.87 -22.78
N ALA A 6 -4.95 9.68 -23.20
CA ALA A 6 -4.66 9.92 -24.61
C ALA A 6 -4.22 8.65 -25.34
N GLN A 7 -3.42 7.80 -24.70
CA GLN A 7 -2.94 6.54 -25.30
C GLN A 7 -3.86 5.33 -25.02
N GLU A 8 -4.94 5.53 -24.26
CA GLU A 8 -5.88 4.48 -23.81
C GLU A 8 -5.17 3.26 -23.18
N ARG A 9 -4.07 3.52 -22.51
CA ARG A 9 -3.25 2.49 -21.85
C ARG A 9 -2.41 3.12 -20.75
N GLY A 10 -2.33 2.44 -19.61
CA GLY A 10 -1.46 2.86 -18.53
C GLY A 10 -1.62 2.00 -17.28
N HIS A 11 -0.61 2.06 -16.42
CA HIS A 11 -0.65 1.44 -15.11
C HIS A 11 -0.05 2.39 -14.09
N LEU A 12 -0.88 2.97 -13.23
CA LEU A 12 -0.46 3.77 -12.09
C LEU A 12 -0.24 2.85 -10.90
N VAL A 13 0.96 2.86 -10.38
CA VAL A 13 1.32 2.12 -9.15
C VAL A 13 1.66 3.11 -8.05
N THR A 14 1.01 2.98 -6.91
CA THR A 14 1.29 3.78 -5.72
C THR A 14 1.81 2.89 -4.60
N ILE A 15 2.91 3.34 -3.99
CA ILE A 15 3.53 2.63 -2.85
C ILE A 15 3.09 3.31 -1.57
N ALA A 16 2.01 2.79 -0.98
CA ALA A 16 1.53 3.22 0.33
C ALA A 16 2.34 2.58 1.47
N SER A 17 1.72 2.06 2.47
CA SER A 17 2.33 1.35 3.60
C SER A 17 1.25 0.65 4.41
N MET A 18 1.59 -0.37 5.16
CA MET A 18 0.70 -0.95 6.17
C MET A 18 0.23 0.10 7.19
N SER A 19 1.07 1.09 7.51
CA SER A 19 0.71 2.21 8.40
C SER A 19 -0.37 3.14 7.84
N ALA A 20 -0.70 3.06 6.55
CA ALA A 20 -1.83 3.78 5.95
C ALA A 20 -3.19 3.28 6.45
N LEU A 21 -3.25 2.10 7.03
CA LEU A 21 -4.50 1.44 7.44
C LEU A 21 -5.05 1.94 8.77
N ARG A 22 -4.21 2.57 9.59
CA ARG A 22 -4.57 3.11 10.91
C ARG A 22 -3.71 4.30 11.29
N GLY A 23 -4.25 5.19 12.13
CA GLY A 23 -3.44 6.22 12.79
C GLY A 23 -2.34 5.57 13.65
N MET A 24 -1.12 6.08 13.54
CA MET A 24 0.05 5.59 14.25
C MET A 24 0.57 6.67 15.20
N PRO A 25 1.18 6.29 16.35
CA PRO A 25 1.60 7.24 17.36
C PRO A 25 2.94 7.90 17.03
N ARG A 26 3.23 9.02 17.73
CA ARG A 26 4.52 9.72 17.72
C ARG A 26 4.96 10.15 16.32
N ALA A 27 6.22 9.94 15.97
CA ALA A 27 6.79 10.31 14.68
C ALA A 27 6.08 9.62 13.48
N MET A 28 5.41 8.51 13.71
CA MET A 28 4.67 7.80 12.68
C MET A 28 3.30 8.41 12.35
N THR A 29 2.80 9.37 13.13
CA THR A 29 1.49 10.00 12.90
C THR A 29 1.40 10.67 11.52
N VAL A 30 2.36 11.54 11.20
CA VAL A 30 2.39 12.24 9.91
C VAL A 30 2.64 11.26 8.77
N TYR A 31 3.59 10.35 8.95
CA TYR A 31 3.88 9.32 7.95
C TYR A 31 2.62 8.49 7.62
N ALA A 32 1.93 7.99 8.63
CA ALA A 32 0.69 7.22 8.45
C ALA A 32 -0.38 8.05 7.71
N ALA A 33 -0.55 9.32 8.09
CA ALA A 33 -1.51 10.23 7.44
C ALA A 33 -1.17 10.46 5.97
N THR A 34 0.11 10.70 5.61
CA THR A 34 0.53 10.87 4.21
C THR A 34 0.31 9.60 3.38
N LYS A 35 0.59 8.44 3.94
CA LYS A 35 0.38 7.15 3.26
C LYS A 35 -1.11 6.80 3.13
N ALA A 36 -1.94 7.15 4.12
CA ALA A 36 -3.39 7.04 4.03
C ALA A 36 -3.97 7.97 2.95
N GLY A 37 -3.50 9.21 2.88
CA GLY A 37 -3.86 10.17 1.85
C GLY A 37 -3.52 9.66 0.44
N LEU A 38 -2.33 9.08 0.26
CA LEU A 38 -1.91 8.47 -1.00
C LEU A 38 -2.81 7.29 -1.41
N ALA A 39 -3.17 6.43 -0.47
CA ALA A 39 -4.07 5.31 -0.74
C ALA A 39 -5.46 5.80 -1.14
N SER A 40 -6.01 6.79 -0.42
CA SER A 40 -7.30 7.42 -0.74
C SER A 40 -7.29 8.11 -2.11
N LEU A 41 -6.21 8.82 -2.45
CA LEU A 41 -6.04 9.44 -3.78
C LEU A 41 -6.08 8.39 -4.89
N SER A 42 -5.39 7.27 -4.69
CA SER A 42 -5.37 6.16 -5.67
C SER A 42 -6.76 5.55 -5.87
N GLU A 43 -7.50 5.40 -4.77
CA GLU A 43 -8.89 4.93 -4.83
C GLU A 43 -9.80 5.91 -5.57
N GLY A 44 -9.66 7.22 -5.33
CA GLY A 44 -10.38 8.26 -6.05
C GLY A 44 -10.12 8.24 -7.55
N ILE A 45 -8.84 8.13 -7.96
CA ILE A 45 -8.47 7.99 -9.38
C ILE A 45 -9.13 6.74 -9.99
N ARG A 46 -9.12 5.62 -9.29
CA ARG A 46 -9.77 4.39 -9.73
C ARG A 46 -11.28 4.56 -9.86
N ALA A 47 -11.92 5.28 -8.92
CA ALA A 47 -13.36 5.57 -8.99
C ALA A 47 -13.70 6.38 -10.24
N ASP A 48 -12.90 7.37 -10.61
CA ASP A 48 -13.07 8.14 -11.85
C ASP A 48 -12.92 7.26 -13.10
N LEU A 49 -11.94 6.36 -13.11
CA LEU A 49 -11.77 5.43 -14.22
C LEU A 49 -12.95 4.44 -14.34
N LEU A 50 -13.47 3.97 -13.22
CA LEU A 50 -14.65 3.12 -13.19
C LEU A 50 -15.90 3.84 -13.72
N LYS A 51 -16.08 5.11 -13.42
CA LYS A 51 -17.17 5.93 -13.96
C LYS A 51 -17.02 6.16 -15.46
N THR A 52 -15.80 6.34 -15.94
CA THR A 52 -15.52 6.66 -17.34
C THR A 52 -15.54 5.41 -18.25
N TYR A 53 -14.93 4.32 -17.81
CA TYR A 53 -14.66 3.13 -18.64
C TYR A 53 -15.37 1.86 -18.13
N GLY A 54 -15.99 1.92 -16.96
CA GLY A 54 -16.55 0.72 -16.33
C GLY A 54 -15.47 -0.25 -15.82
N LYS A 55 -15.84 -1.51 -15.64
CA LYS A 55 -14.96 -2.56 -15.09
C LYS A 55 -13.76 -2.92 -15.98
N ASN A 56 -13.85 -2.64 -17.26
CA ASN A 56 -12.84 -2.98 -18.28
C ASN A 56 -11.94 -1.78 -18.63
N SER A 57 -11.65 -0.92 -17.67
CA SER A 57 -10.77 0.24 -17.88
C SER A 57 -9.45 -0.19 -18.51
N PRO A 58 -8.99 0.48 -19.60
CA PRO A 58 -7.68 0.23 -20.21
C PRO A 58 -6.53 0.79 -19.34
N ILE A 59 -6.85 1.59 -18.33
CA ILE A 59 -5.91 2.15 -17.38
C ILE A 59 -6.08 1.44 -16.04
N LYS A 60 -4.98 0.90 -15.51
CA LYS A 60 -4.95 0.19 -14.22
C LYS A 60 -4.42 1.11 -13.13
N VAL A 61 -4.92 0.91 -11.91
CA VAL A 61 -4.41 1.58 -10.70
C VAL A 61 -4.20 0.52 -9.63
N THR A 62 -2.95 0.37 -9.19
CA THR A 62 -2.55 -0.57 -8.13
C THR A 62 -2.02 0.19 -6.93
N THR A 63 -2.54 -0.11 -5.75
CA THR A 63 -2.02 0.41 -4.48
C THR A 63 -1.33 -0.71 -3.73
N LEU A 64 -0.05 -0.56 -3.43
CA LEU A 64 0.74 -1.51 -2.66
C LEU A 64 0.86 -1.05 -1.21
N PHE A 65 0.69 -1.97 -0.29
CA PHE A 65 0.85 -1.77 1.15
C PHE A 65 2.02 -2.62 1.66
N PRO A 66 3.27 -2.14 1.52
CA PRO A 66 4.41 -2.85 2.06
C PRO A 66 4.35 -2.89 3.60
N GLY A 67 4.75 -4.05 4.15
CA GLY A 67 5.16 -4.16 5.53
C GLY A 67 6.61 -3.71 5.70
N TYR A 68 7.33 -4.30 6.64
CA TYR A 68 8.74 -3.96 6.84
C TYR A 68 9.63 -4.64 5.81
N ILE A 69 10.16 -3.85 4.89
CA ILE A 69 11.21 -4.24 3.94
C ILE A 69 12.46 -3.47 4.34
N ARG A 70 13.58 -4.15 4.52
CA ARG A 70 14.85 -3.54 4.93
C ARG A 70 15.27 -2.47 3.92
N SER A 71 15.61 -1.29 4.43
CA SER A 71 16.10 -0.16 3.67
C SER A 71 16.90 0.77 4.58
N GLU A 72 17.68 1.68 4.02
CA GLU A 72 18.45 2.68 4.78
C GLU A 72 17.57 3.49 5.75
N ILE A 73 16.33 3.78 5.35
CA ILE A 73 15.39 4.57 6.17
C ILE A 73 15.04 3.85 7.48
N ASN A 74 15.01 2.52 7.49
CA ASN A 74 14.55 1.74 8.64
C ASN A 74 15.64 0.93 9.33
N GLU A 75 16.91 1.11 8.99
CA GLU A 75 18.04 0.40 9.63
C GLU A 75 18.10 0.62 11.14
N LYS A 76 17.74 1.81 11.60
CA LYS A 76 17.76 2.20 13.02
C LYS A 76 16.43 1.98 13.75
N VAL A 77 15.41 1.52 13.04
CA VAL A 77 14.08 1.29 13.64
C VAL A 77 14.10 -0.03 14.41
N LYS A 78 13.82 0.07 15.71
CA LYS A 78 13.62 -1.10 16.58
C LYS A 78 12.19 -1.63 16.41
N ASN A 79 11.98 -2.92 16.67
CA ASN A 79 10.68 -3.59 16.59
C ASN A 79 10.07 -3.55 15.18
N THR A 80 10.72 -4.20 14.24
CA THR A 80 10.23 -4.39 12.87
C THR A 80 9.83 -5.86 12.67
N PRO A 81 8.66 -6.27 13.17
CA PRO A 81 8.22 -7.67 13.05
C PRO A 81 8.05 -8.06 11.58
N PHE A 82 8.42 -9.29 11.28
CA PHE A 82 8.30 -9.86 9.92
C PHE A 82 9.03 -9.05 8.84
N MET A 83 10.12 -8.39 9.22
CA MET A 83 10.98 -7.70 8.25
C MET A 83 11.59 -8.71 7.27
N ILE A 84 11.52 -8.39 6.00
CA ILE A 84 12.20 -9.14 4.93
C ILE A 84 13.35 -8.34 4.35
N GLY A 85 14.31 -9.03 3.74
CA GLY A 85 15.45 -8.39 3.10
C GLY A 85 15.05 -7.52 1.90
N THR A 86 15.91 -6.58 1.55
CA THR A 86 15.67 -5.63 0.45
C THR A 86 15.40 -6.34 -0.87
N GLU A 87 16.25 -7.31 -1.25
CA GLU A 87 16.12 -8.03 -2.51
C GLU A 87 14.81 -8.83 -2.59
N GLU A 88 14.49 -9.57 -1.54
CA GLU A 88 13.24 -10.32 -1.46
C GLU A 88 12.02 -9.39 -1.51
N GLY A 89 12.07 -8.29 -0.79
CA GLY A 89 11.01 -7.27 -0.77
C GLY A 89 10.79 -6.65 -2.14
N CYS A 90 11.86 -6.24 -2.82
CA CYS A 90 11.78 -5.69 -4.17
C CYS A 90 11.22 -6.71 -5.17
N ARG A 91 11.67 -7.97 -5.12
CA ARG A 91 11.14 -9.04 -5.98
C ARG A 91 9.65 -9.26 -5.77
N LYS A 92 9.18 -9.25 -4.53
CA LYS A 92 7.75 -9.37 -4.21
C LYS A 92 6.94 -8.16 -4.67
N LEU A 93 7.49 -6.94 -4.56
CA LEU A 93 6.86 -5.71 -5.08
C LEU A 93 6.71 -5.77 -6.60
N VAL A 94 7.78 -6.10 -7.33
CA VAL A 94 7.74 -6.23 -8.80
C VAL A 94 6.70 -7.27 -9.22
N LYS A 95 6.68 -8.43 -8.59
CA LYS A 95 5.70 -9.49 -8.87
C LYS A 95 4.25 -9.03 -8.60
N ALA A 96 4.03 -8.20 -7.58
CA ALA A 96 2.73 -7.62 -7.31
C ALA A 96 2.34 -6.59 -8.39
N ILE A 97 3.29 -5.76 -8.83
CA ILE A 97 3.07 -4.78 -9.92
C ILE A 97 2.69 -5.49 -11.22
N GLU A 98 3.41 -6.55 -11.59
CA GLU A 98 3.13 -7.34 -12.81
C GLU A 98 1.73 -7.94 -12.81
N LYS A 99 1.25 -8.39 -11.66
CA LYS A 99 -0.13 -8.91 -11.53
C LYS A 99 -1.20 -7.83 -11.62
N ALA A 100 -0.82 -6.58 -11.43
CA ALA A 100 -1.70 -5.40 -11.50
C ALA A 100 -3.02 -5.53 -10.69
N PRO A 101 -3.00 -5.99 -9.43
CA PRO A 101 -4.20 -6.04 -8.61
C PRO A 101 -4.66 -4.62 -8.24
N VAL A 102 -5.88 -4.49 -7.77
CA VAL A 102 -6.39 -3.23 -7.22
C VAL A 102 -5.57 -2.82 -6.00
N GLU A 103 -5.35 -3.74 -5.09
CA GLU A 103 -4.56 -3.57 -3.87
C GLU A 103 -3.74 -4.84 -3.60
N ALA A 104 -2.55 -4.69 -3.03
CA ALA A 104 -1.76 -5.81 -2.55
C ALA A 104 -0.96 -5.45 -1.30
N TYR A 105 -0.91 -6.39 -0.38
CA TYR A 105 0.00 -6.38 0.77
C TYR A 105 1.30 -7.09 0.40
N VAL A 106 2.44 -6.52 0.77
CA VAL A 106 3.75 -7.06 0.38
C VAL A 106 4.68 -7.16 1.60
N PRO A 107 5.09 -8.37 2.00
CA PRO A 107 4.60 -9.67 1.53
C PRO A 107 3.13 -9.90 1.88
N GLY A 108 2.45 -10.78 1.14
CA GLY A 108 1.03 -11.06 1.40
C GLY A 108 0.80 -11.64 2.80
N TRP A 109 1.55 -12.67 3.16
CA TRP A 109 1.59 -13.22 4.52
C TRP A 109 2.77 -12.64 5.31
N PRO A 110 2.62 -12.22 6.57
CA PRO A 110 1.37 -12.20 7.35
C PRO A 110 0.55 -10.91 7.21
N TRP A 111 1.03 -9.95 6.41
CA TRP A 111 0.50 -8.58 6.37
C TRP A 111 -0.96 -8.47 5.92
N ARG A 112 -1.43 -9.43 5.13
CA ARG A 112 -2.85 -9.48 4.72
C ARG A 112 -3.78 -9.68 5.92
N VAL A 113 -3.40 -10.58 6.85
CA VAL A 113 -4.16 -10.83 8.07
C VAL A 113 -4.02 -9.66 9.04
N ILE A 114 -2.79 -9.18 9.25
CA ILE A 114 -2.51 -8.02 10.10
C ILE A 114 -3.29 -6.80 9.61
N GLY A 115 -3.29 -6.52 8.31
CA GLY A 115 -4.04 -5.42 7.72
C GLY A 115 -5.55 -5.51 7.94
N PHE A 116 -6.11 -6.70 7.82
CA PHE A 116 -7.51 -6.94 8.13
C PHE A 116 -7.82 -6.63 9.61
N LEU A 117 -6.98 -7.12 10.51
CA LEU A 117 -7.13 -6.87 11.94
C LEU A 117 -6.94 -5.39 12.30
N MET A 118 -5.94 -4.73 11.73
CA MET A 118 -5.70 -3.29 11.93
C MET A 118 -6.92 -2.43 11.58
N LYS A 119 -7.64 -2.77 10.52
CA LYS A 119 -8.86 -2.06 10.11
C LYS A 119 -10.05 -2.29 11.02
N ARG A 120 -10.10 -3.39 11.74
CA ARG A 120 -11.28 -3.84 12.51
C ARG A 120 -11.13 -3.70 14.02
N LEU A 121 -9.94 -3.89 14.56
CA LEU A 121 -9.71 -3.86 16.00
C LEU A 121 -9.76 -2.43 16.56
N PRO A 122 -10.17 -2.26 17.85
CA PRO A 122 -10.03 -0.99 18.55
C PRO A 122 -8.58 -0.49 18.54
N LEU A 123 -8.39 0.82 18.50
CA LEU A 123 -7.06 1.43 18.42
C LEU A 123 -6.14 0.98 19.56
N SER A 124 -6.68 0.85 20.77
CA SER A 124 -5.92 0.38 21.95
C SER A 124 -5.33 -1.02 21.78
N TRP A 125 -6.00 -1.87 21.00
CA TRP A 125 -5.52 -3.22 20.70
C TRP A 125 -4.46 -3.20 19.60
N VAL A 126 -4.67 -2.38 18.57
CA VAL A 126 -3.68 -2.21 17.49
C VAL A 126 -2.35 -1.72 18.04
N LEU A 127 -2.36 -0.76 18.98
CA LEU A 127 -1.15 -0.25 19.62
C LEU A 127 -0.39 -1.29 20.45
N LYS A 128 -1.02 -2.35 20.90
CA LYS A 128 -0.34 -3.47 21.58
C LYS A 128 0.32 -4.44 20.61
N LEU A 129 -0.06 -4.39 19.32
CA LEU A 129 0.48 -5.23 18.26
C LEU A 129 1.63 -4.55 17.50
N THR A 130 1.82 -3.27 17.72
CA THR A 130 2.87 -2.44 17.11
C THR A 130 3.88 -1.95 18.14
#